data_b6683fcb9f2dea73f4a0b91ae8a42e30
#
_entry.id   b6683fcb9f2dea73f4a0b91ae8a42e30
#
_cell.length_a   1.000
_cell.length_b   1.000
_cell.length_c   1.000
_cell.angle_alpha   90.00
_cell.angle_beta   90.00
_cell.angle_gamma   90.00
#
_symmetry.space_group_name_H-M   'P 1'
#
loop_
_entity.id
_entity.type
_entity.pdbx_description
1 polymer ?
#
loop_
_entity_poly.entity_id
_entity_poly.type
_entity_poly.pdbx_seq_one_letter_code
_entity_poly.pdbx_strand_id
1 'polypeptide(L)'
;MELAIKLKNKKSLSFDQLRKSKEEYEIGFEIVMLFHYVDEDHIDSLLEYADLFTHEAYYARMAMAWMISICFIKFPDKTMKYLKQSKLDNWTYNKSLQKIIESLRVDKETKDIIRSMKRAG
;
A
#
# COMPACT_ATOMS: atom_id res chain seq x y z
N MET A 1 -12.22 -4.19 -18.01
CA MET A 1 -11.84 -3.37 -16.87
C MET A 1 -12.93 -2.36 -16.57
N GLU A 2 -13.72 -2.68 -15.57
CA GLU A 2 -14.87 -1.85 -15.21
C GLU A 2 -14.52 -0.41 -14.83
N LEU A 3 -13.42 -0.22 -14.08
CA LEU A 3 -13.00 1.11 -13.67
C LEU A 3 -12.62 1.99 -14.87
N ALA A 4 -11.92 1.42 -15.84
CA ALA A 4 -11.55 2.14 -17.04
C ALA A 4 -12.78 2.56 -17.84
N ILE A 5 -13.79 1.69 -17.91
CA ILE A 5 -15.06 1.99 -18.60
C ILE A 5 -15.81 3.10 -17.87
N LYS A 6 -15.90 3.03 -16.55
CA LYS A 6 -16.55 4.05 -15.74
C LYS A 6 -15.90 5.43 -15.90
N LEU A 7 -14.57 5.46 -15.93
CA LEU A 7 -13.84 6.71 -16.13
C LEU A 7 -14.07 7.29 -17.50
N LYS A 8 -14.13 6.45 -18.54
CA LYS A 8 -14.42 6.92 -19.91
C LYS A 8 -15.80 7.58 -20.05
N ASN A 9 -16.73 7.21 -19.20
CA ASN A 9 -18.09 7.74 -19.25
C ASN A 9 -18.26 9.08 -18.53
N LYS A 10 -17.23 9.61 -17.89
CA LYS A 10 -17.26 10.90 -17.22
C LYS A 10 -17.04 12.03 -18.20
N LYS A 11 -18.12 12.64 -18.64
CA LYS A 11 -18.07 13.68 -19.68
C LYS A 11 -17.47 15.01 -19.25
N SER A 12 -17.36 15.26 -17.95
CA SER A 12 -16.83 16.53 -17.43
C SER A 12 -15.31 16.59 -17.36
N LEU A 13 -14.63 15.48 -17.61
CA LEU A 13 -13.16 15.41 -17.54
C LEU A 13 -12.55 15.63 -18.90
N SER A 14 -11.42 16.37 -18.95
CA SER A 14 -10.62 16.47 -20.15
C SER A 14 -9.98 15.10 -20.44
N PHE A 15 -9.50 14.92 -21.67
CA PHE A 15 -8.87 13.67 -22.06
C PHE A 15 -7.65 13.35 -21.15
N ASP A 16 -6.83 14.37 -20.84
CA ASP A 16 -5.67 14.17 -19.98
C ASP A 16 -6.06 13.83 -18.55
N GLN A 17 -7.08 14.49 -18.01
CA GLN A 17 -7.59 14.19 -16.68
C GLN A 17 -8.14 12.75 -16.60
N LEU A 18 -8.88 12.37 -17.65
CA LEU A 18 -9.44 11.02 -17.72
C LEU A 18 -8.34 9.94 -17.73
N ARG A 19 -7.31 10.17 -18.54
CA ARG A 19 -6.18 9.25 -18.64
C ARG A 19 -5.44 9.13 -17.32
N LYS A 20 -5.17 10.27 -16.66
CA LYS A 20 -4.51 10.29 -15.36
C LYS A 20 -5.33 9.55 -14.30
N SER A 21 -6.63 9.80 -14.26
CA SER A 21 -7.52 9.11 -13.32
C SER A 21 -7.54 7.61 -13.55
N LYS A 22 -7.54 7.21 -14.81
CA LYS A 22 -7.49 5.80 -15.17
C LYS A 22 -6.21 5.14 -14.67
N GLU A 23 -5.07 5.79 -14.87
CA GLU A 23 -3.77 5.28 -14.41
C GLU A 23 -3.75 5.12 -12.89
N GLU A 24 -4.26 6.10 -12.16
CA GLU A 24 -4.33 6.05 -10.70
C GLU A 24 -5.16 4.86 -10.22
N TYR A 25 -6.33 4.66 -10.81
CA TYR A 25 -7.19 3.56 -10.44
C TYR A 25 -6.61 2.21 -10.83
N GLU A 26 -5.99 2.13 -12.00
CA GLU A 26 -5.37 0.89 -12.47
C GLU A 26 -4.23 0.45 -11.55
N ILE A 27 -3.39 1.38 -11.12
CA ILE A 27 -2.29 1.07 -10.21
C ILE A 27 -2.84 0.63 -8.85
N GLY A 28 -3.81 1.36 -8.32
CA GLY A 28 -4.45 0.97 -7.07
C GLY A 28 -5.10 -0.41 -7.16
N PHE A 29 -5.78 -0.68 -8.27
CA PHE A 29 -6.40 -1.97 -8.51
C PHE A 29 -5.37 -3.10 -8.61
N GLU A 30 -4.27 -2.87 -9.31
CA GLU A 30 -3.19 -3.85 -9.41
C GLU A 30 -2.64 -4.20 -8.02
N ILE A 31 -2.44 -3.21 -7.18
CA ILE A 31 -1.95 -3.44 -5.82
C ILE A 31 -2.96 -4.26 -5.03
N VAL A 32 -4.25 -3.94 -5.12
CA VAL A 32 -5.30 -4.70 -4.44
C VAL A 32 -5.31 -6.16 -4.92
N MET A 33 -5.10 -6.38 -6.20
CA MET A 33 -5.02 -7.75 -6.73
C MET A 33 -3.83 -8.52 -6.15
N LEU A 34 -2.75 -7.81 -5.80
CA LEU A 34 -1.59 -8.44 -5.17
C LEU A 34 -1.89 -8.95 -3.75
N PHE A 35 -2.98 -8.52 -3.12
CA PHE A 35 -3.37 -9.03 -1.81
C PHE A 35 -3.55 -10.55 -1.82
N HIS A 36 -3.94 -11.12 -2.96
CA HIS A 36 -4.10 -12.57 -3.11
C HIS A 36 -2.77 -13.33 -3.09
N TYR A 37 -1.66 -12.63 -3.27
CA TYR A 37 -0.33 -13.20 -3.35
C TYR A 37 0.51 -12.94 -2.09
N VAL A 38 -0.13 -12.56 -0.99
CA VAL A 38 0.56 -12.39 0.29
C VAL A 38 0.71 -13.77 0.91
N ASP A 39 1.70 -14.49 0.45
CA ASP A 39 2.02 -15.86 0.87
C ASP A 39 3.53 -16.05 0.94
N GLU A 40 3.95 -17.23 1.40
CA GLU A 40 5.36 -17.53 1.61
C GLU A 40 6.19 -17.44 0.34
N ASP A 41 5.62 -17.82 -0.79
CA ASP A 41 6.33 -17.82 -2.07
C ASP A 41 6.52 -16.42 -2.64
N HIS A 42 5.65 -15.48 -2.31
CA HIS A 42 5.63 -14.15 -2.93
C HIS A 42 5.97 -13.00 -1.98
N ILE A 43 6.05 -13.26 -0.66
CA ILE A 43 6.23 -12.17 0.32
C ILE A 43 7.47 -11.32 0.04
N ASP A 44 8.59 -11.94 -0.29
CA ASP A 44 9.82 -11.20 -0.56
C ASP A 44 9.69 -10.31 -1.80
N SER A 45 9.04 -10.83 -2.84
CA SER A 45 8.79 -10.06 -4.07
C SER A 45 7.84 -8.91 -3.82
N LEU A 46 6.82 -9.09 -2.98
CA LEU A 46 5.88 -8.02 -2.65
C LEU A 46 6.55 -6.90 -1.86
N LEU A 47 7.41 -7.23 -0.92
CA LEU A 47 8.15 -6.24 -0.14
C LEU A 47 9.16 -5.50 -1.02
N GLU A 48 9.78 -6.18 -1.96
CA GLU A 48 10.66 -5.55 -2.94
C GLU A 48 9.88 -4.60 -3.84
N TYR A 49 8.71 -5.01 -4.30
CA TYR A 49 7.81 -4.15 -5.07
C TYR A 49 7.44 -2.90 -4.27
N ALA A 50 7.12 -3.06 -3.00
CA ALA A 50 6.80 -1.94 -2.12
C ALA A 50 7.97 -0.96 -2.01
N ASP A 51 9.20 -1.45 -1.93
CA ASP A 51 10.37 -0.60 -1.81
C ASP A 51 10.66 0.20 -3.08
N LEU A 52 10.22 -0.30 -4.24
CA LEU A 52 10.35 0.39 -5.52
C LEU A 52 9.17 1.31 -5.82
N PHE A 53 8.16 1.31 -4.98
CA PHE A 53 6.94 2.08 -5.20
C PHE A 53 7.21 3.58 -5.04
N THR A 54 6.91 4.36 -6.07
CA THR A 54 7.13 5.81 -6.07
C THR A 54 5.91 6.61 -6.50
N HIS A 55 4.76 5.95 -6.65
CA HIS A 55 3.56 6.60 -7.16
C HIS A 55 2.96 7.55 -6.13
N GLU A 56 2.56 8.75 -6.55
CA GLU A 56 2.04 9.78 -5.66
C GLU A 56 0.52 9.80 -5.53
N ALA A 57 -0.19 9.06 -6.36
CA ALA A 57 -1.63 9.05 -6.35
C ALA A 57 -2.19 8.50 -5.04
N TYR A 58 -3.21 9.16 -4.52
CA TYR A 58 -3.80 8.80 -3.23
C TYR A 58 -4.24 7.34 -3.16
N TYR A 59 -4.97 6.88 -4.17
CA TYR A 59 -5.46 5.49 -4.19
C TYR A 59 -4.34 4.48 -4.22
N ALA A 60 -3.30 4.76 -4.98
CA ALA A 60 -2.15 3.88 -5.06
C ALA A 60 -1.42 3.80 -3.72
N ARG A 61 -1.23 4.94 -3.05
CA ARG A 61 -0.59 4.99 -1.74
C ARG A 61 -1.41 4.27 -0.66
N MET A 62 -2.74 4.46 -0.69
CA MET A 62 -3.62 3.77 0.26
C MET A 62 -3.61 2.26 0.04
N ALA A 63 -3.65 1.82 -1.21
CA ALA A 63 -3.58 0.40 -1.54
C ALA A 63 -2.24 -0.20 -1.10
N MET A 64 -1.15 0.53 -1.32
CA MET A 64 0.18 0.09 -0.89
C MET A 64 0.27 -0.03 0.63
N ALA A 65 -0.23 0.96 1.36
CA ALA A 65 -0.26 0.92 2.82
C ALA A 65 -1.05 -0.28 3.33
N TRP A 66 -2.17 -0.57 2.70
CA TRP A 66 -3.00 -1.71 3.05
C TRP A 66 -2.27 -3.03 2.77
N MET A 67 -1.64 -3.14 1.61
CA MET A 67 -0.85 -4.34 1.28
C MET A 67 0.23 -4.60 2.32
N ILE A 68 0.98 -3.57 2.70
CA ILE A 68 2.03 -3.69 3.71
C ILE A 68 1.46 -4.17 5.04
N SER A 69 0.30 -3.66 5.44
CA SER A 69 -0.34 -4.11 6.68
C SER A 69 -0.73 -5.58 6.64
N ILE A 70 -1.22 -6.05 5.50
CA ILE A 70 -1.55 -7.47 5.31
C ILE A 70 -0.28 -8.32 5.37
N CYS A 71 0.79 -7.85 4.72
CA CYS A 71 2.08 -8.51 4.80
C CYS A 71 2.56 -8.64 6.24
N PHE A 72 2.40 -7.58 7.04
CA PHE A 72 2.81 -7.61 8.44
C PHE A 72 2.00 -8.62 9.25
N ILE A 73 0.70 -8.67 9.04
CA ILE A 73 -0.17 -9.59 9.77
C ILE A 73 0.20 -11.04 9.47
N LYS A 74 0.48 -11.36 8.23
CA LYS A 74 0.82 -12.73 7.81
C LYS A 74 2.29 -13.09 8.02
N PHE A 75 3.19 -12.14 7.85
CA PHE A 75 4.64 -12.36 7.93
C PHE A 75 5.28 -11.22 8.73
N PRO A 76 5.02 -11.17 10.04
CA PRO A 76 5.47 -10.03 10.86
C PRO A 76 6.99 -9.85 10.89
N ASP A 77 7.76 -10.93 10.96
CA ASP A 77 9.20 -10.82 11.05
C ASP A 77 9.83 -10.25 9.78
N LYS A 78 9.43 -10.78 8.62
CA LYS A 78 9.94 -10.30 7.34
C LYS A 78 9.50 -8.86 7.07
N THR A 79 8.26 -8.54 7.37
CA THR A 79 7.73 -7.19 7.16
C THR A 79 8.36 -6.19 8.11
N MET A 80 8.59 -6.58 9.37
CA MET A 80 9.29 -5.72 10.33
C MET A 80 10.70 -5.38 9.84
N LYS A 81 11.41 -6.37 9.33
CA LYS A 81 12.75 -6.15 8.77
C LYS A 81 12.70 -5.16 7.61
N TYR A 82 11.72 -5.33 6.71
CA TYR A 82 11.51 -4.40 5.61
C TYR A 82 11.23 -2.99 6.12
N LEU A 83 10.33 -2.84 7.09
CA LEU A 83 9.96 -1.53 7.62
C LEU A 83 11.15 -0.77 8.20
N LYS A 84 12.09 -1.47 8.81
CA LYS A 84 13.30 -0.85 9.37
C LYS A 84 14.25 -0.31 8.31
N GLN A 85 14.14 -0.77 7.08
CA GLN A 85 15.01 -0.39 5.96
C GLN A 85 14.25 0.24 4.79
N SER A 86 12.97 0.54 4.98
CA SER A 86 12.09 0.96 3.89
C SER A 86 12.48 2.32 3.33
N LYS A 87 12.42 2.43 2.01
CA LYS A 87 12.64 3.67 1.25
C LYS A 87 11.33 4.33 0.83
N LEU A 88 10.20 3.82 1.30
CA LEU A 88 8.90 4.42 1.01
C LEU A 88 8.87 5.88 1.45
N ASP A 89 8.07 6.69 0.73
CA ASP A 89 7.79 8.05 1.17
C ASP A 89 7.15 8.05 2.56
N ASN A 90 7.35 9.14 3.30
CA ASN A 90 6.92 9.22 4.70
C ASN A 90 5.42 9.03 4.86
N TRP A 91 4.62 9.57 3.94
CA TRP A 91 3.16 9.44 4.01
C TRP A 91 2.73 7.97 3.92
N THR A 92 3.21 7.26 2.90
CA THR A 92 2.85 5.84 2.69
C THR A 92 3.38 4.98 3.82
N TYR A 93 4.59 5.26 4.27
CA TYR A 93 5.20 4.54 5.39
C TYR A 93 4.37 4.70 6.66
N ASN A 94 4.07 5.93 7.05
CA ASN A 94 3.29 6.20 8.26
C ASN A 94 1.87 5.66 8.17
N LYS A 95 1.26 5.73 6.98
CA LYS A 95 -0.07 5.16 6.77
C LYS A 95 -0.05 3.64 6.90
N SER A 96 1.01 3.00 6.44
CA SER A 96 1.20 1.55 6.60
C SER A 96 1.27 1.18 8.08
N LEU A 97 2.04 1.93 8.86
CA LEU A 97 2.14 1.72 10.30
C LEU A 97 0.78 1.92 10.97
N GLN A 98 0.04 2.94 10.56
CA GLN A 98 -1.29 3.21 11.11
C GLN A 98 -2.25 2.06 10.84
N LYS A 99 -2.23 1.50 9.64
CA LYS A 99 -3.05 0.34 9.29
C LYS A 99 -2.71 -0.88 10.14
N ILE A 100 -1.44 -1.08 10.44
CA ILE A 100 -1.01 -2.17 11.33
C ILE A 100 -1.55 -1.95 12.74
N ILE A 101 -1.43 -0.73 13.25
CA ILE A 101 -1.91 -0.38 14.60
C ILE A 101 -3.42 -0.58 14.74
N GLU A 102 -4.17 -0.29 13.68
CA GLU A 102 -5.63 -0.45 13.68
C GLU A 102 -6.10 -1.91 13.62
N SER A 103 -5.20 -2.84 13.31
CA SER A 103 -5.57 -4.25 13.17
C SER A 103 -5.83 -4.88 14.53
N LEU A 104 -6.93 -5.63 14.62
CA LEU A 104 -7.25 -6.40 15.82
C LEU A 104 -6.38 -7.65 15.98
N ARG A 105 -5.61 -7.99 14.94
CA ARG A 105 -4.76 -9.18 14.95
C ARG A 105 -3.35 -8.91 15.48
N VAL A 106 -3.05 -7.65 15.77
CA VAL A 106 -1.73 -7.24 16.27
C VAL A 106 -1.87 -6.95 17.77
N ASP A 107 -0.95 -7.48 18.57
CA ASP A 107 -1.00 -7.29 20.03
C ASP A 107 -0.54 -5.87 20.41
N LYS A 108 -0.83 -5.49 21.66
CA LYS A 108 -0.54 -4.15 22.17
C LYS A 108 0.96 -3.84 22.14
N GLU A 109 1.77 -4.78 22.56
CA GLU A 109 3.22 -4.61 22.64
C GLU A 109 3.80 -4.32 21.24
N THR A 110 3.38 -5.10 20.26
CA THR A 110 3.79 -4.89 18.87
C THR A 110 3.31 -3.54 18.36
N LYS A 111 2.07 -3.15 18.68
CA LYS A 111 1.54 -1.84 18.28
C LYS A 111 2.37 -0.70 18.85
N ASP A 112 2.84 -0.82 20.07
CA ASP A 112 3.68 0.21 20.68
C ASP A 112 5.02 0.35 19.95
N ILE A 113 5.62 -0.76 19.56
CA ILE A 113 6.84 -0.76 18.74
C ILE A 113 6.58 -0.07 17.40
N ILE A 114 5.49 -0.40 16.74
CA ILE A 114 5.12 0.20 15.46
C ILE A 114 4.91 1.71 15.59
N ARG A 115 4.24 2.15 16.66
CA ARG A 115 4.05 3.58 16.90
C ARG A 115 5.37 4.33 17.02
N SER A 116 6.36 3.71 17.65
CA SER A 116 7.67 4.34 17.82
C SER A 116 8.45 4.50 16.51
N MET A 117 8.04 3.78 15.46
CA MET A 117 8.70 3.81 14.16
C MET A 117 8.18 4.90 13.23
N LYS A 118 7.10 5.61 13.59
CA LYS A 118 6.54 6.66 12.74
C LYS A 118 7.56 7.74 12.44
N ARG A 119 7.62 8.16 11.19
CA ARG A 119 8.51 9.21 10.73
C ARG A 119 7.87 10.58 10.90
N ALA A 120 8.70 11.58 11.18
CA ALA A 120 8.28 12.98 11.21
C ALA A 120 8.05 13.46 9.78
N GLY A 121 6.97 14.12 9.58
CA GLY A 121 6.62 14.64 8.25
C GLY A 121 5.37 14.06 7.65
#